data_6ba53198fa9620ff8ffd52093c3e85c3
#
_entry.id   6ba53198fa9620ff8ffd52093c3e85c3
#
_cell.length_a   1.000
_cell.length_b   1.000
_cell.length_c   1.000
_cell.angle_alpha   90.00
_cell.angle_beta   90.00
_cell.angle_gamma   90.00
#
_symmetry.space_group_name_H-M   'P 1'
#
loop_
_entity.id
_entity.type
_entity.pdbx_description
1 polymer ?
#
loop_
_entity_poly.entity_id
_entity_poly.type
_entity_poly.pdbx_seq_one_letter_code
_entity_poly.pdbx_strand_id
1 'polypeptide(L)'
;GALGGVGVSIRAVPGLALPQGDNPIKDFIPVARIADALLHPGEPYDFNGRNAPYPDIRLVYWAGGNPFHHHQDLNRFEEAWRRPETVIVNEPYWTATAKRADIVFPATTPYEREDIGRSFLDPFLFHMPPLIEPEADARDDYDIFADLATRLGKGELFSEGRSSEDWLRHLYSQFRQITAADDIPTPDYDELKEKNWVELPIWGDEHAVTPFDKFREDPDAHPMQTPSGKLEIFSETIASFDYD
;
A
#
# COMPACT_ATOMS: atom_id res chain seq x y z
N GLY A 1 18.15 -9.12 -4.90
CA GLY A 1 17.45 -7.90 -4.72
C GLY A 1 17.69 -6.96 -5.87
N ALA A 2 16.61 -6.45 -6.45
CA ALA A 2 16.72 -5.42 -7.47
C ALA A 2 17.44 -4.22 -6.84
N LEU A 3 18.62 -3.92 -7.31
CA LEU A 3 19.29 -2.66 -7.08
C LEU A 3 18.50 -1.59 -7.85
N GLY A 4 17.37 -1.21 -7.28
CA GLY A 4 16.52 -0.22 -7.89
C GLY A 4 17.28 1.08 -8.01
N GLY A 5 17.63 1.46 -9.22
CA GLY A 5 18.22 2.76 -9.51
C GLY A 5 17.23 3.93 -9.34
N VAL A 6 16.05 3.68 -8.77
CA VAL A 6 15.03 4.70 -8.56
C VAL A 6 15.28 5.38 -7.22
N GLY A 7 15.40 6.69 -7.22
CA GLY A 7 15.57 7.49 -6.01
C GLY A 7 17.00 7.57 -5.48
N VAL A 8 17.99 7.32 -6.31
CA VAL A 8 19.40 7.39 -5.93
C VAL A 8 19.90 8.79 -5.61
N SER A 9 19.18 9.82 -5.95
CA SER A 9 19.55 11.22 -5.71
C SER A 9 18.54 11.97 -4.84
N ILE A 10 17.62 11.26 -4.20
CA ILE A 10 16.59 11.87 -3.38
C ILE A 10 16.67 11.33 -1.97
N ARG A 11 16.67 12.21 -0.98
CA ARG A 11 16.47 11.83 0.39
C ARG A 11 15.06 11.27 0.55
N ALA A 12 14.93 9.99 0.90
CA ALA A 12 13.65 9.40 1.19
C ALA A 12 13.05 10.03 2.46
N VAL A 13 11.87 10.62 2.33
CA VAL A 13 11.10 11.08 3.47
C VAL A 13 9.94 10.09 3.68
N PRO A 14 9.73 9.57 4.89
CA PRO A 14 8.65 8.62 5.16
C PRO A 14 7.29 9.12 4.67
N GLY A 15 6.48 8.22 4.16
CA GLY A 15 5.13 8.55 3.72
C GLY A 15 4.17 8.74 4.89
N LEU A 16 3.03 9.33 4.57
CA LEU A 16 1.86 9.35 5.43
C LEU A 16 1.17 7.98 5.32
N ALA A 17 0.86 7.34 6.43
CA ALA A 17 0.18 6.06 6.45
C ALA A 17 -0.73 5.95 7.68
N LEU A 18 -1.93 5.44 7.47
CA LEU A 18 -2.81 5.08 8.57
C LEU A 18 -2.20 3.96 9.42
N PRO A 19 -2.45 3.92 10.73
CA PRO A 19 -2.03 2.82 11.58
C PRO A 19 -2.59 1.49 11.08
N GLN A 20 -1.75 0.45 11.00
CA GLN A 20 -2.16 -0.87 10.52
C GLN A 20 -2.38 -1.87 11.68
N GLY A 21 -1.99 -1.50 12.89
CA GLY A 21 -2.02 -2.40 14.04
C GLY A 21 -1.03 -3.58 13.90
N ASP A 22 -1.24 -4.61 14.70
CA ASP A 22 -0.49 -5.86 14.61
C ASP A 22 -1.35 -6.96 14.00
N ASN A 23 -0.90 -7.52 12.86
CA ASN A 23 -1.56 -8.65 12.24
C ASN A 23 -1.08 -9.95 12.90
N PRO A 24 -1.95 -10.69 13.60
CA PRO A 24 -1.60 -11.96 14.21
C PRO A 24 -1.28 -13.05 13.18
N ILE A 25 -1.79 -12.92 11.95
CA ILE A 25 -1.55 -13.88 10.87
C ILE A 25 -0.27 -13.47 10.16
N LYS A 26 0.75 -14.31 10.24
CA LYS A 26 2.06 -14.07 9.64
C LYS A 26 2.25 -14.77 8.29
N ASP A 27 1.34 -15.68 7.95
CA ASP A 27 1.33 -16.32 6.63
C ASP A 27 0.67 -15.40 5.61
N PHE A 28 1.15 -15.47 4.38
CA PHE A 28 0.58 -14.70 3.28
C PHE A 28 0.60 -15.51 1.98
N ILE A 29 -0.34 -15.20 1.13
CA ILE A 29 -0.45 -15.81 -0.20
C ILE A 29 0.12 -14.80 -1.20
N PRO A 30 1.08 -15.17 -2.04
CA PRO A 30 1.56 -14.28 -3.10
C PRO A 30 0.42 -13.84 -4.01
N VAL A 31 0.43 -12.57 -4.43
CA VAL A 31 -0.61 -12.00 -5.30
C VAL A 31 -0.85 -12.84 -6.57
N ALA A 32 0.21 -13.36 -7.17
CA ALA A 32 0.12 -14.21 -8.36
C ALA A 32 -0.62 -15.54 -8.11
N ARG A 33 -0.84 -15.94 -6.86
CA ARG A 33 -1.48 -17.20 -6.47
C ARG A 33 -2.92 -17.05 -5.99
N ILE A 34 -3.55 -15.91 -6.20
CA ILE A 34 -4.97 -15.70 -5.80
C ILE A 34 -5.88 -16.73 -6.46
N ALA A 35 -5.70 -16.98 -7.77
CA ALA A 35 -6.52 -17.99 -8.46
C ALA A 35 -6.31 -19.39 -7.87
N ASP A 36 -5.08 -19.79 -7.56
CA ASP A 36 -4.79 -21.05 -6.90
C ASP A 36 -5.46 -21.15 -5.55
N ALA A 37 -5.33 -20.10 -4.74
CA ALA A 37 -5.92 -20.06 -3.39
C ALA A 37 -7.44 -20.24 -3.41
N LEU A 38 -8.11 -19.67 -4.39
CA LEU A 38 -9.57 -19.80 -4.54
C LEU A 38 -9.99 -21.17 -5.09
N LEU A 39 -9.20 -21.76 -5.99
CA LEU A 39 -9.53 -23.03 -6.65
C LEU A 39 -9.17 -24.26 -5.82
N HIS A 40 -8.13 -24.16 -4.98
CA HIS A 40 -7.52 -25.30 -4.30
C HIS A 40 -7.46 -25.14 -2.77
N PRO A 41 -8.58 -24.83 -2.07
CA PRO A 41 -8.58 -24.71 -0.63
C PRO A 41 -8.07 -26.00 0.04
N GLY A 42 -7.18 -25.85 1.01
CA GLY A 42 -6.57 -26.96 1.73
C GLY A 42 -5.34 -27.58 1.06
N GLU A 43 -5.10 -27.32 -0.23
CA GLU A 43 -3.88 -27.79 -0.88
C GLU A 43 -2.66 -26.97 -0.42
N PRO A 44 -1.50 -27.61 -0.29
CA PRO A 44 -0.28 -26.92 0.13
C PRO A 44 0.25 -26.03 -1.02
N TYR A 45 0.79 -24.88 -0.65
CA TYR A 45 1.59 -24.04 -1.54
C TYR A 45 2.97 -23.80 -0.92
N ASP A 46 3.96 -23.76 -1.78
CA ASP A 46 5.34 -23.39 -1.41
C ASP A 46 5.63 -21.94 -1.83
N PHE A 47 6.25 -21.19 -0.93
CA PHE A 47 6.74 -19.86 -1.21
C PHE A 47 7.94 -19.51 -0.32
N ASN A 48 9.08 -19.26 -0.92
CA ASN A 48 10.33 -18.92 -0.24
C ASN A 48 10.71 -19.94 0.85
N GLY A 49 10.57 -21.25 0.54
CA GLY A 49 10.86 -22.36 1.46
C GLY A 49 9.83 -22.55 2.58
N ARG A 50 8.72 -21.80 2.56
CA ARG A 50 7.58 -22.00 3.47
C ARG A 50 6.52 -22.82 2.77
N ASN A 51 5.98 -23.79 3.48
CA ASN A 51 4.87 -24.60 3.01
C ASN A 51 3.66 -24.37 3.91
N ALA A 52 2.54 -23.95 3.32
CA ALA A 52 1.30 -23.69 4.04
C ALA A 52 0.09 -24.09 3.18
N PRO A 53 -1.05 -24.48 3.76
CA PRO A 53 -2.25 -24.78 3.00
C PRO A 53 -2.99 -23.49 2.61
N TYR A 54 -3.61 -23.49 1.44
CA TYR A 54 -4.55 -22.42 1.07
C TYR A 54 -5.76 -22.44 2.01
N PRO A 55 -6.20 -21.29 2.50
CA PRO A 55 -7.43 -21.19 3.30
C PRO A 55 -8.68 -21.41 2.43
N ASP A 56 -9.78 -21.82 3.04
CA ASP A 56 -11.10 -21.83 2.41
C ASP A 56 -11.69 -20.41 2.43
N ILE A 57 -11.48 -19.67 1.34
CA ILE A 57 -11.91 -18.28 1.20
C ILE A 57 -13.36 -18.24 0.74
N ARG A 58 -14.26 -17.83 1.62
CA ARG A 58 -15.70 -17.75 1.37
C ARG A 58 -16.18 -16.34 1.04
N LEU A 59 -15.42 -15.31 1.46
CA LEU A 59 -15.71 -13.91 1.19
C LEU A 59 -14.46 -13.22 0.66
N VAL A 60 -14.62 -12.50 -0.44
CA VAL A 60 -13.63 -11.57 -0.98
C VAL A 60 -14.17 -10.17 -0.82
N TYR A 61 -13.40 -9.30 -0.16
CA TYR A 61 -13.65 -7.86 -0.12
C TYR A 61 -12.51 -7.17 -0.87
N TRP A 62 -12.82 -6.55 -1.99
CA TRP A 62 -11.83 -5.90 -2.84
C TRP A 62 -12.00 -4.38 -2.82
N ALA A 63 -11.03 -3.67 -2.29
CA ALA A 63 -10.96 -2.22 -2.28
C ALA A 63 -9.65 -1.76 -2.91
N GLY A 64 -9.76 -0.96 -3.96
CA GLY A 64 -8.62 -0.48 -4.74
C GLY A 64 -8.10 -1.48 -5.78
N GLY A 65 -7.81 -0.99 -6.97
CA GLY A 65 -7.33 -1.78 -8.09
C GLY A 65 -8.42 -2.60 -8.80
N ASN A 66 -8.09 -3.09 -9.98
CA ASN A 66 -9.00 -3.85 -10.84
C ASN A 66 -8.30 -5.15 -11.29
N PRO A 67 -8.43 -6.25 -10.52
CA PRO A 67 -7.72 -7.51 -10.80
C PRO A 67 -8.07 -8.09 -12.17
N PHE A 68 -9.29 -7.92 -12.65
CA PHE A 68 -9.67 -8.35 -14.00
C PHE A 68 -9.08 -7.51 -15.13
N HIS A 69 -8.22 -6.55 -14.82
CA HIS A 69 -7.46 -5.79 -15.80
C HIS A 69 -5.97 -6.17 -15.82
N HIS A 70 -5.40 -6.53 -14.68
CA HIS A 70 -3.95 -6.73 -14.56
C HIS A 70 -3.52 -8.09 -14.00
N HIS A 71 -4.44 -8.97 -13.65
CA HIS A 71 -4.08 -10.30 -13.14
C HIS A 71 -3.71 -11.25 -14.29
N GLN A 72 -2.89 -12.27 -13.97
CA GLN A 72 -2.50 -13.30 -14.93
C GLN A 72 -3.65 -14.26 -15.20
N ASP A 73 -3.67 -14.87 -16.40
CA ASP A 73 -4.61 -15.90 -16.81
C ASP A 73 -6.06 -15.59 -16.40
N LEU A 74 -6.63 -14.56 -17.03
CA LEU A 74 -7.97 -14.08 -16.69
C LEU A 74 -9.06 -15.13 -16.88
N ASN A 75 -8.88 -16.14 -17.74
CA ASN A 75 -9.86 -17.21 -17.90
C ASN A 75 -9.90 -18.09 -16.65
N ARG A 76 -8.74 -18.48 -16.13
CA ARG A 76 -8.63 -19.22 -14.88
C ARG A 76 -9.05 -18.37 -13.68
N PHE A 77 -8.74 -17.08 -13.70
CA PHE A 77 -9.17 -16.15 -12.67
C PHE A 77 -10.69 -15.97 -12.63
N GLU A 78 -11.38 -15.95 -13.79
CA GLU A 78 -12.84 -15.94 -13.88
C GLU A 78 -13.47 -17.19 -13.24
N GLU A 79 -12.87 -18.36 -13.43
CA GLU A 79 -13.31 -19.59 -12.77
C GLU A 79 -13.11 -19.53 -11.26
N ALA A 80 -11.94 -19.06 -10.83
CA ALA A 80 -11.59 -18.90 -9.42
C ALA A 80 -12.53 -17.91 -8.70
N TRP A 81 -12.86 -16.82 -9.35
CA TRP A 81 -13.71 -15.75 -8.79
C TRP A 81 -15.14 -16.18 -8.49
N ARG A 82 -15.61 -17.30 -9.04
CA ARG A 82 -16.92 -17.89 -8.78
C ARG A 82 -16.95 -18.81 -7.56
N ARG A 83 -15.81 -19.04 -6.91
CA ARG A 83 -15.70 -19.94 -5.75
C ARG A 83 -16.14 -19.31 -4.43
N PRO A 84 -15.80 -18.06 -4.12
CA PRO A 84 -16.30 -17.41 -2.93
C PRO A 84 -17.83 -17.31 -2.92
N GLU A 85 -18.44 -17.39 -1.74
CA GLU A 85 -19.88 -17.25 -1.56
C GLU A 85 -20.34 -15.80 -1.78
N THR A 86 -19.44 -14.85 -1.51
CA THR A 86 -19.72 -13.42 -1.60
C THR A 86 -18.48 -12.65 -2.05
N VAL A 87 -18.66 -11.76 -3.01
CA VAL A 87 -17.66 -10.82 -3.47
C VAL A 87 -18.19 -9.40 -3.28
N ILE A 88 -17.48 -8.60 -2.50
CA ILE A 88 -17.77 -7.18 -2.25
C ILE A 88 -16.65 -6.36 -2.88
N VAL A 89 -17.01 -5.24 -3.52
CA VAL A 89 -16.06 -4.33 -4.17
C VAL A 89 -16.39 -2.89 -3.82
N ASN A 90 -15.38 -2.11 -3.41
CA ASN A 90 -15.46 -0.65 -3.44
C ASN A 90 -14.89 -0.17 -4.77
N GLU A 91 -15.68 0.57 -5.54
CA GLU A 91 -15.25 0.96 -6.89
C GLU A 91 -15.95 2.24 -7.37
N PRO A 92 -15.21 3.26 -7.85
CA PRO A 92 -15.80 4.45 -8.43
C PRO A 92 -16.42 4.23 -9.83
N TYR A 93 -16.03 3.15 -10.52
CA TYR A 93 -16.46 2.89 -11.90
C TYR A 93 -16.97 1.47 -12.09
N TRP A 94 -17.78 1.24 -13.13
CA TRP A 94 -18.21 -0.10 -13.53
C TRP A 94 -17.08 -0.85 -14.26
N THR A 95 -16.02 -1.15 -13.54
CA THR A 95 -14.89 -1.95 -14.02
C THR A 95 -15.27 -3.40 -14.29
N ALA A 96 -14.35 -4.15 -14.90
CA ALA A 96 -14.53 -5.58 -15.10
C ALA A 96 -14.66 -6.34 -13.76
N THR A 97 -14.02 -5.86 -12.71
CA THR A 97 -14.12 -6.42 -11.35
C THR A 97 -15.47 -6.09 -10.72
N ALA A 98 -15.91 -4.83 -10.76
CA ALA A 98 -17.21 -4.42 -10.23
C ALA A 98 -18.38 -5.21 -10.85
N LYS A 99 -18.31 -5.48 -12.17
CA LYS A 99 -19.32 -6.28 -12.89
C LYS A 99 -19.38 -7.76 -12.49
N ARG A 100 -18.44 -8.23 -11.68
CA ARG A 100 -18.31 -9.60 -11.18
C ARG A 100 -18.45 -9.70 -9.67
N ALA A 101 -18.86 -8.62 -9.02
CA ALA A 101 -19.15 -8.59 -7.61
C ALA A 101 -20.64 -8.82 -7.33
N ASP A 102 -20.94 -9.35 -6.16
CA ASP A 102 -22.30 -9.48 -5.65
C ASP A 102 -22.79 -8.16 -5.05
N ILE A 103 -21.86 -7.40 -4.43
CA ILE A 103 -22.12 -6.10 -3.82
C ILE A 103 -21.05 -5.11 -4.28
N VAL A 104 -21.51 -3.96 -4.77
CA VAL A 104 -20.63 -2.85 -5.12
C VAL A 104 -20.97 -1.65 -4.26
N PHE A 105 -20.01 -1.17 -3.48
CA PHE A 105 -20.12 0.12 -2.81
C PHE A 105 -19.52 1.20 -3.71
N PRO A 106 -20.28 2.21 -4.11
CA PRO A 106 -19.76 3.30 -4.91
C PRO A 106 -18.78 4.13 -4.06
N ALA A 107 -17.53 4.15 -4.48
CA ALA A 107 -16.47 4.89 -3.82
C ALA A 107 -16.21 6.22 -4.52
N THR A 108 -15.82 7.24 -3.75
CA THR A 108 -15.43 8.53 -4.31
C THR A 108 -14.10 8.44 -5.06
N THR A 109 -13.97 9.26 -6.08
CA THR A 109 -12.69 9.55 -6.72
C THR A 109 -11.88 10.58 -5.91
N PRO A 110 -10.57 10.73 -6.16
CA PRO A 110 -9.78 11.80 -5.52
C PRO A 110 -10.27 13.23 -5.80
N TYR A 111 -11.12 13.44 -6.81
CA TYR A 111 -11.70 14.74 -7.11
C TYR A 111 -12.94 15.07 -6.26
N GLU A 112 -13.50 14.10 -5.59
CA GLU A 112 -14.74 14.20 -4.83
C GLU A 112 -14.50 14.29 -3.32
N ARG A 113 -13.24 14.18 -2.86
CA ARG A 113 -12.87 14.23 -1.43
C ARG A 113 -11.63 15.07 -1.18
N GLU A 114 -11.45 15.48 0.07
CA GLU A 114 -10.19 16.06 0.52
C GLU A 114 -9.15 14.96 0.77
N ASP A 115 -7.91 15.19 0.34
CA ASP A 115 -6.81 14.26 0.56
C ASP A 115 -5.46 15.00 0.59
N ILE A 116 -4.38 14.26 0.89
CA ILE A 116 -3.00 14.71 0.79
C ILE A 116 -2.30 13.88 -0.27
N GLY A 117 -1.84 14.53 -1.32
CA GLY A 117 -1.09 13.90 -2.41
C GLY A 117 0.42 13.99 -2.19
N ARG A 118 1.10 12.88 -2.35
CA ARG A 118 2.55 12.80 -2.32
C ARG A 118 3.06 11.53 -3.00
N SER A 119 4.16 11.65 -3.74
CA SER A 119 5.01 10.50 -4.07
C SER A 119 6.22 10.46 -3.14
N PHE A 120 6.68 9.28 -2.76
CA PHE A 120 7.91 9.13 -1.97
C PHE A 120 9.19 9.31 -2.82
N LEU A 121 9.04 9.50 -4.13
CA LEU A 121 10.15 9.69 -5.08
C LEU A 121 10.30 11.13 -5.57
N ASP A 122 9.46 12.05 -5.11
CA ASP A 122 9.55 13.46 -5.46
C ASP A 122 9.40 14.37 -4.23
N PRO A 123 9.83 15.64 -4.31
CA PRO A 123 9.80 16.54 -3.16
C PRO A 123 8.43 17.19 -2.93
N PHE A 124 7.46 16.95 -3.80
CA PHE A 124 6.21 17.70 -3.75
C PHE A 124 5.20 17.09 -2.78
N LEU A 125 4.51 17.96 -2.09
CA LEU A 125 3.40 17.66 -1.20
C LEU A 125 2.22 18.52 -1.60
N PHE A 126 1.07 17.90 -1.84
CA PHE A 126 -0.12 18.56 -2.34
C PHE A 126 -1.26 18.46 -1.32
N HIS A 127 -1.96 19.56 -1.10
CA HIS A 127 -3.32 19.51 -0.61
C HIS A 127 -4.24 19.26 -1.80
N MET A 128 -5.09 18.28 -1.68
CA MET A 128 -6.06 17.89 -2.71
C MET A 128 -7.46 18.21 -2.21
N PRO A 129 -7.98 19.42 -2.46
CA PRO A 129 -9.36 19.75 -2.08
C PRO A 129 -10.35 19.03 -2.98
N PRO A 130 -11.58 18.76 -2.53
CA PRO A 130 -12.63 18.29 -3.41
C PRO A 130 -12.90 19.35 -4.48
N LEU A 131 -12.96 18.92 -5.73
CA LEU A 131 -13.21 19.78 -6.89
C LEU A 131 -14.67 19.67 -7.38
N ILE A 132 -15.33 18.58 -7.05
CA ILE A 132 -16.72 18.27 -7.38
C ILE A 132 -17.38 17.59 -6.19
N GLU A 133 -18.69 17.68 -6.11
CA GLU A 133 -19.47 16.89 -5.14
C GLU A 133 -19.45 15.40 -5.50
N PRO A 134 -19.51 14.51 -4.50
CA PRO A 134 -19.64 13.07 -4.76
C PRO A 134 -20.85 12.76 -5.65
N GLU A 135 -20.65 11.87 -6.62
CA GLU A 135 -21.73 11.44 -7.51
C GLU A 135 -22.70 10.51 -6.79
N ALA A 136 -23.99 10.83 -6.81
CA ALA A 136 -25.07 10.03 -6.23
C ALA A 136 -24.80 9.58 -4.78
N ASP A 137 -24.70 8.27 -4.53
CA ASP A 137 -24.48 7.67 -3.21
C ASP A 137 -22.99 7.31 -2.95
N ALA A 138 -22.05 7.87 -3.75
CA ALA A 138 -20.64 7.60 -3.57
C ALA A 138 -20.14 8.14 -2.22
N ARG A 139 -19.33 7.34 -1.54
CA ARG A 139 -18.76 7.66 -0.23
C ARG A 139 -17.26 7.37 -0.23
N ASP A 140 -16.54 8.05 0.62
CA ASP A 140 -15.13 7.76 0.84
C ASP A 140 -14.92 6.34 1.35
N ASP A 141 -13.89 5.66 0.88
CA ASP A 141 -13.53 4.33 1.40
C ASP A 141 -13.41 4.32 2.92
N TYR A 142 -12.86 5.39 3.50
CA TYR A 142 -12.79 5.54 4.95
C TYR A 142 -14.17 5.46 5.60
N ASP A 143 -15.14 6.21 5.09
CA ASP A 143 -16.50 6.25 5.65
C ASP A 143 -17.24 4.93 5.45
N ILE A 144 -17.04 4.25 4.31
CA ILE A 144 -17.59 2.91 4.06
C ILE A 144 -17.07 1.92 5.11
N PHE A 145 -15.74 1.91 5.34
CA PHE A 145 -15.14 1.01 6.33
C PHE A 145 -15.45 1.39 7.77
N ALA A 146 -15.55 2.69 8.09
CA ALA A 146 -15.93 3.17 9.42
C ALA A 146 -17.37 2.77 9.79
N ASP A 147 -18.31 2.88 8.83
CA ASP A 147 -19.69 2.42 9.02
C ASP A 147 -19.75 0.89 9.19
N LEU A 148 -19.03 0.14 8.35
CA LEU A 148 -18.92 -1.32 8.49
C LEU A 148 -18.33 -1.71 9.85
N ALA A 149 -17.24 -1.09 10.28
CA ALA A 149 -16.62 -1.34 11.57
C ALA A 149 -17.59 -1.03 12.73
N THR A 150 -18.36 0.05 12.63
CA THR A 150 -19.38 0.42 13.63
C THR A 150 -20.46 -0.65 13.73
N ARG A 151 -20.98 -1.15 12.61
CA ARG A 151 -21.97 -2.24 12.56
C ARG A 151 -21.43 -3.54 13.14
N LEU A 152 -20.12 -3.77 13.02
CA LEU A 152 -19.42 -4.91 13.64
C LEU A 152 -19.00 -4.67 15.09
N GLY A 153 -19.41 -3.54 15.71
CA GLY A 153 -19.07 -3.18 17.09
C GLY A 153 -17.58 -2.82 17.29
N LYS A 154 -16.90 -2.37 16.24
CA LYS A 154 -15.48 -2.01 16.22
C LYS A 154 -15.22 -0.57 15.74
N GLY A 155 -16.27 0.27 15.69
CA GLY A 155 -16.15 1.63 15.15
C GLY A 155 -15.08 2.46 15.85
N GLU A 156 -15.07 2.50 17.17
CA GLU A 156 -14.07 3.25 17.95
C GLU A 156 -12.64 2.74 17.75
N LEU A 157 -12.48 1.41 17.66
CA LEU A 157 -11.18 0.80 17.39
C LEU A 157 -10.65 1.16 15.99
N PHE A 158 -11.55 1.31 15.01
CA PHE A 158 -11.19 1.63 13.64
C PHE A 158 -10.90 3.13 13.46
N SER A 159 -11.79 3.98 13.97
CA SER A 159 -11.73 5.42 13.72
C SER A 159 -10.92 6.18 14.78
N GLU A 160 -10.74 5.63 15.98
CA GLU A 160 -10.22 6.34 17.15
C GLU A 160 -11.00 7.64 17.44
N GLY A 161 -12.29 7.67 17.08
CA GLY A 161 -13.14 8.85 17.20
C GLY A 161 -12.84 9.96 16.19
N ARG A 162 -12.03 9.70 15.17
CA ARG A 162 -11.63 10.69 14.16
C ARG A 162 -12.50 10.61 12.90
N SER A 163 -12.81 11.76 12.34
CA SER A 163 -13.32 11.89 10.98
C SER A 163 -12.18 11.74 9.95
N SER A 164 -12.52 11.71 8.67
CA SER A 164 -11.54 11.74 7.58
C SER A 164 -10.63 12.98 7.68
N GLU A 165 -11.20 14.17 7.91
CA GLU A 165 -10.43 15.40 8.09
C GLU A 165 -9.51 15.34 9.32
N ASP A 166 -10.00 14.81 10.46
CA ASP A 166 -9.18 14.66 11.66
C ASP A 166 -8.00 13.72 11.42
N TRP A 167 -8.19 12.66 10.60
CA TRP A 167 -7.12 11.78 10.20
C TRP A 167 -6.09 12.46 9.32
N LEU A 168 -6.51 13.26 8.33
CA LEU A 168 -5.58 14.02 7.50
C LEU A 168 -4.71 14.97 8.33
N ARG A 169 -5.32 15.70 9.26
CA ARG A 169 -4.60 16.59 10.20
C ARG A 169 -3.64 15.83 11.11
N HIS A 170 -4.10 14.69 11.64
CA HIS A 170 -3.28 13.84 12.50
C HIS A 170 -2.07 13.28 11.78
N LEU A 171 -2.25 12.66 10.63
CA LEU A 171 -1.19 12.11 9.79
C LEU A 171 -0.19 13.19 9.36
N TYR A 172 -0.70 14.34 8.96
CA TYR A 172 0.15 15.47 8.59
C TYR A 172 0.98 15.98 9.77
N SER A 173 0.40 16.03 10.97
CA SER A 173 1.13 16.37 12.18
C SER A 173 2.27 15.38 12.48
N GLN A 174 2.02 14.08 12.32
CA GLN A 174 3.08 13.05 12.45
C GLN A 174 4.16 13.23 11.39
N PHE A 175 3.77 13.50 10.15
CA PHE A 175 4.71 13.77 9.07
C PHE A 175 5.62 14.97 9.40
N ARG A 176 5.07 16.07 9.92
CA ARG A 176 5.85 17.23 10.34
C ARG A 176 6.84 16.92 11.48
N GLN A 177 6.48 16.03 12.39
CA GLN A 177 7.41 15.60 13.45
C GLN A 177 8.61 14.84 12.86
N ILE A 178 8.37 13.97 11.88
CA ILE A 178 9.43 13.22 11.19
C ILE A 178 10.31 14.16 10.39
N THR A 179 9.74 15.05 9.60
CA THR A 179 10.51 16.00 8.79
C THR A 179 11.30 16.99 9.64
N ALA A 180 10.76 17.43 10.79
CA ALA A 180 11.46 18.29 11.73
C ALA A 180 12.67 17.58 12.38
N ALA A 181 12.57 16.29 12.67
CA ALA A 181 13.71 15.51 13.18
C ALA A 181 14.85 15.39 12.17
N ASP A 182 14.55 15.58 10.91
CA ASP A 182 15.49 15.56 9.78
C ASP A 182 15.87 16.95 9.28
N ASP A 183 15.52 18.01 10.03
CA ASP A 183 15.76 19.42 9.67
C ASP A 183 15.12 19.82 8.32
N ILE A 184 14.03 19.17 7.93
CA ILE A 184 13.27 19.50 6.70
C ILE A 184 12.12 20.44 7.09
N PRO A 185 12.15 21.73 6.70
CA PRO A 185 11.06 22.65 6.99
C PRO A 185 9.79 22.24 6.24
N THR A 186 8.73 22.03 6.99
CA THR A 186 7.43 21.64 6.47
C THR A 186 6.37 22.59 7.04
N PRO A 187 5.54 23.25 6.22
CA PRO A 187 4.51 24.17 6.68
C PRO A 187 3.52 23.45 7.60
N ASP A 188 2.67 24.20 8.30
CA ASP A 188 1.55 23.58 8.96
C ASP A 188 0.44 23.19 7.96
N TYR A 189 -0.59 22.45 8.44
CA TYR A 189 -1.59 21.90 7.53
C TYR A 189 -2.46 22.99 6.90
N ASP A 190 -2.78 24.04 7.65
CA ASP A 190 -3.60 25.14 7.13
C ASP A 190 -2.79 25.99 6.12
N GLU A 191 -1.50 26.17 6.35
CA GLU A 191 -0.59 26.80 5.38
C GLU A 191 -0.45 25.94 4.10
N LEU A 192 -0.41 24.61 4.20
CA LEU A 192 -0.44 23.72 3.04
C LEU A 192 -1.77 23.88 2.27
N LYS A 193 -2.89 23.96 2.97
CA LYS A 193 -4.22 24.19 2.36
C LYS A 193 -4.26 25.52 1.61
N GLU A 194 -3.70 26.57 2.15
CA GLU A 194 -3.65 27.88 1.50
C GLU A 194 -2.76 27.90 0.25
N LYS A 195 -1.62 27.20 0.30
CA LYS A 195 -0.65 27.13 -0.80
C LYS A 195 -1.03 26.10 -1.87
N ASN A 196 -1.89 25.15 -1.55
CA ASN A 196 -2.25 23.96 -2.32
C ASN A 196 -1.10 22.97 -2.53
N TRP A 197 0.14 23.42 -2.59
CA TRP A 197 1.32 22.55 -2.68
C TRP A 197 2.56 23.23 -2.13
N VAL A 198 3.52 22.41 -1.74
CA VAL A 198 4.86 22.85 -1.32
C VAL A 198 5.92 21.89 -1.88
N GLU A 199 7.08 22.43 -2.13
CA GLU A 199 8.28 21.66 -2.44
C GLU A 199 9.13 21.52 -1.19
N LEU A 200 9.40 20.28 -0.78
CA LEU A 200 10.31 20.01 0.34
C LEU A 200 11.76 20.12 -0.14
N PRO A 201 12.65 20.72 0.63
CA PRO A 201 14.05 20.89 0.25
C PRO A 201 14.85 19.59 0.42
N ILE A 202 14.46 18.56 -0.33
CA ILE A 202 15.08 17.22 -0.30
C ILE A 202 15.91 16.93 -1.56
N TRP A 203 16.01 17.91 -2.45
CA TRP A 203 16.86 17.88 -3.62
C TRP A 203 18.18 18.62 -3.34
N GLY A 204 19.22 18.23 -4.04
CA GLY A 204 20.53 18.85 -4.01
C GLY A 204 21.64 17.83 -3.79
N ASP A 205 22.86 18.21 -4.14
CA ASP A 205 24.04 17.34 -4.03
C ASP A 205 24.30 16.89 -2.59
N GLU A 206 23.98 17.73 -1.61
CA GLU A 206 24.09 17.43 -0.18
C GLU A 206 23.12 16.33 0.29
N HIS A 207 22.06 16.07 -0.48
CA HIS A 207 21.08 15.01 -0.22
C HIS A 207 21.22 13.85 -1.16
N ALA A 208 22.14 13.91 -2.11
CA ALA A 208 22.39 12.84 -3.05
C ALA A 208 22.86 11.59 -2.30
N VAL A 209 22.20 10.47 -2.55
CA VAL A 209 22.57 9.16 -2.02
C VAL A 209 23.03 8.31 -3.18
N THR A 210 24.31 8.05 -3.26
CA THR A 210 24.83 7.06 -4.20
C THR A 210 24.70 5.67 -3.60
N PRO A 211 23.96 4.75 -4.21
CA PRO A 211 23.81 3.39 -3.67
C PRO A 211 25.16 2.73 -3.47
N PHE A 212 25.34 2.16 -2.28
CA PHE A 212 26.52 1.37 -1.95
C PHE A 212 27.86 2.13 -1.90
N ASP A 213 27.88 3.47 -1.84
CA ASP A 213 29.14 4.22 -1.71
C ASP A 213 29.94 3.74 -0.51
N LYS A 214 29.33 3.69 0.66
CA LYS A 214 30.01 3.21 1.88
C LYS A 214 30.53 1.79 1.75
N PHE A 215 29.74 0.89 1.11
CA PHE A 215 30.20 -0.47 0.83
C PHE A 215 31.36 -0.49 -0.15
N ARG A 216 31.37 0.38 -1.16
CA ARG A 216 32.47 0.47 -2.15
C ARG A 216 33.74 1.05 -1.53
N GLU A 217 33.60 1.97 -0.59
CA GLU A 217 34.74 2.56 0.13
C GLU A 217 35.38 1.58 1.11
N ASP A 218 34.56 0.90 1.92
CA ASP A 218 34.99 -0.10 2.89
C ASP A 218 33.93 -1.18 3.06
N PRO A 219 34.01 -2.30 2.28
CA PRO A 219 33.05 -3.40 2.34
C PRO A 219 33.00 -4.12 3.68
N ASP A 220 34.08 -4.11 4.44
CA ASP A 220 34.16 -4.79 5.74
C ASP A 220 33.49 -3.97 6.85
N ALA A 221 33.65 -2.64 6.81
CA ALA A 221 32.98 -1.73 7.74
C ALA A 221 31.50 -1.52 7.42
N HIS A 222 31.13 -1.63 6.14
CA HIS A 222 29.77 -1.40 5.65
C HIS A 222 29.26 -2.56 4.79
N PRO A 223 29.14 -3.78 5.35
CA PRO A 223 28.73 -4.94 4.60
C PRO A 223 27.30 -4.79 4.05
N MET A 224 27.01 -5.50 2.97
CA MET A 224 25.65 -5.64 2.47
C MET A 224 24.79 -6.46 3.42
N GLN A 225 23.47 -6.25 3.36
CA GLN A 225 22.49 -7.06 4.10
C GLN A 225 22.23 -8.41 3.42
N THR A 226 23.29 -9.15 3.16
CA THR A 226 23.27 -10.49 2.59
C THR A 226 24.02 -11.43 3.53
N PRO A 227 23.79 -12.75 3.49
CA PRO A 227 24.51 -13.70 4.32
C PRO A 227 26.05 -13.58 4.25
N SER A 228 26.59 -13.30 3.07
CA SER A 228 28.02 -13.09 2.84
C SER A 228 28.52 -11.68 3.16
N GLY A 229 27.64 -10.72 3.40
CA GLY A 229 27.97 -9.30 3.48
C GLY A 229 28.37 -8.68 2.14
N LYS A 230 28.29 -9.41 1.06
CA LYS A 230 28.70 -9.01 -0.31
C LYS A 230 27.56 -9.15 -1.30
N LEU A 231 27.76 -8.69 -2.54
CA LEU A 231 26.86 -9.00 -3.64
C LEU A 231 26.91 -10.51 -3.93
N GLU A 232 25.78 -11.17 -3.83
CA GLU A 232 25.64 -12.60 -4.11
C GLU A 232 25.08 -12.80 -5.51
N ILE A 233 25.90 -13.32 -6.41
CA ILE A 233 25.45 -13.74 -7.75
C ILE A 233 24.67 -15.05 -7.65
N PHE A 234 25.11 -15.95 -6.76
CA PHE A 234 24.43 -17.17 -6.38
C PHE A 234 23.92 -17.01 -4.94
N SER A 235 22.64 -17.26 -4.71
CA SER A 235 22.03 -17.19 -3.38
C SER A 235 21.87 -18.59 -2.80
N GLU A 236 22.67 -18.93 -1.80
CA GLU A 236 22.53 -20.17 -1.03
C GLU A 236 21.12 -20.29 -0.40
N THR A 237 20.54 -19.17 0.01
CA THR A 237 19.18 -19.14 0.56
C THR A 237 18.15 -19.59 -0.49
N ILE A 238 18.22 -19.09 -1.71
CA ILE A 238 17.32 -19.52 -2.79
C ILE A 238 17.58 -20.97 -3.16
N ALA A 239 18.85 -21.34 -3.27
CA ALA A 239 19.21 -22.73 -3.57
C ALA A 239 18.70 -23.72 -2.49
N SER A 240 18.62 -23.29 -1.22
CA SER A 240 18.09 -24.12 -0.14
C SER A 240 16.59 -24.39 -0.23
N PHE A 241 15.85 -23.67 -1.07
CA PHE A 241 14.42 -23.90 -1.27
C PHE A 241 14.12 -25.07 -2.22
N ASP A 242 15.14 -25.58 -2.91
CA ASP A 242 15.04 -26.70 -3.85
C ASP A 242 13.98 -26.49 -4.94
N TYR A 243 13.93 -25.26 -5.48
CA TYR A 243 13.09 -24.93 -6.63
C TYR A 243 13.79 -25.36 -7.92
N ASP A 244 13.04 -26.02 -8.82
CA ASP A 244 13.48 -26.44 -10.15
C ASP A 244 13.69 -25.24 -11.12
#